data_7f72020ec584a44362d947f50ac8e61c
#
_entry.id   7f72020ec584a44362d947f50ac8e61c
#
_cell.length_a   1.000
_cell.length_b   1.000
_cell.length_c   1.000
_cell.angle_alpha   90.00
_cell.angle_beta   90.00
_cell.angle_gamma   90.00
#
_symmetry.space_group_name_H-M   'P 1'
#
loop_
_entity.id
_entity.type
_entity.pdbx_description
1 polymer ?
#
loop_
_entity_poly.entity_id
_entity_poly.type
_entity_poly.pdbx_seq_one_letter_code
_entity_poly.pdbx_strand_id
1 'polypeptide(L)'
;MRPGGAADMSRPHQYLPGTFYEVTRRCVERAHKLTPDYARGGKYSSTVEHLYKYATARFAKRYGVEVMAVCLMANHMHEIVFDRYGKIDKFLQKRNAMFANMVKVRYGLPAGIFEKSDGKYNRLEGARPFAKLDDLDGHGGARGGGPTSTGTVLTEKISYVLANPVAAGLVASPEEWPGFVSSVEDLLGKSVVVKRPLEYLAQNDAKNAPEVTFSMAAPPEAIAQFANSAAMLEATEGALQRRIRSARRRHAQRFAGRLRVLATSPHARATSYEPFGRRVPRITTAGDLEAARRLIAEMRAFRKAYRIALEALKAGKRRVTFPAGTGKMHSTYGFPREAYPVPAAA
;
A
#
# COMPACT_ATOMS: atom_id res chain seq x y z
N MET A 1 -23.12 12.17 25.68
CA MET A 1 -23.00 11.33 24.48
C MET A 1 -22.64 9.92 24.91
N ARG A 2 -23.51 8.94 24.73
CA ARG A 2 -23.20 7.52 24.96
C ARG A 2 -22.28 7.05 23.83
N PRO A 3 -21.15 6.38 24.09
CA PRO A 3 -20.38 5.75 23.04
C PRO A 3 -21.20 4.57 22.50
N GLY A 4 -21.77 4.76 21.34
CA GLY A 4 -22.51 3.73 20.64
C GLY A 4 -21.63 2.52 20.32
N GLY A 5 -22.18 1.33 20.64
CA GLY A 5 -21.81 0.03 20.13
C GLY A 5 -20.36 -0.40 20.35
N ALA A 6 -20.14 -1.54 20.94
CA ALA A 6 -18.88 -2.28 20.93
C ALA A 6 -18.51 -2.64 19.47
N ALA A 7 -18.14 -1.61 18.70
CA ALA A 7 -17.57 -1.78 17.38
C ALA A 7 -16.27 -2.54 17.53
N ASP A 8 -16.14 -3.60 16.78
CA ASP A 8 -14.92 -4.37 16.49
C ASP A 8 -13.68 -3.51 16.71
N MET A 9 -13.09 -3.61 17.90
CA MET A 9 -11.88 -2.86 18.25
C MET A 9 -10.73 -3.56 17.56
N SER A 10 -10.62 -3.33 16.25
CA SER A 10 -9.46 -3.71 15.46
C SER A 10 -8.19 -3.34 16.24
N ARG A 11 -7.26 -4.28 16.30
CA ARG A 11 -5.99 -4.06 17.04
C ARG A 11 -5.39 -2.74 16.61
N PRO A 12 -5.06 -1.82 17.54
CA PRO A 12 -4.57 -0.50 17.20
C PRO A 12 -3.26 -0.60 16.43
N HIS A 13 -3.13 0.27 15.42
CA HIS A 13 -1.92 0.44 14.63
C HIS A 13 -1.12 1.60 15.15
N GLN A 14 0.19 1.42 15.17
CA GLN A 14 1.14 2.49 15.43
C GLN A 14 1.61 3.08 14.10
N TYR A 15 1.51 4.39 13.96
CA TYR A 15 1.99 5.14 12.79
C TYR A 15 3.12 6.05 13.25
N LEU A 16 4.33 5.77 12.77
CA LEU A 16 5.53 6.51 13.14
C LEU A 16 6.05 7.29 11.94
N PRO A 17 6.60 8.51 12.15
CA PRO A 17 7.28 9.24 11.09
C PRO A 17 8.53 8.50 10.61
N GLY A 18 8.96 8.79 9.38
CA GLY A 18 10.15 8.18 8.80
C GLY A 18 10.02 6.67 8.53
N THR A 19 8.81 6.18 8.30
CA THR A 19 8.55 4.74 8.18
C THR A 19 8.11 4.35 6.77
N PHE A 20 8.67 3.26 6.26
CA PHE A 20 8.22 2.62 5.02
C PHE A 20 7.06 1.67 5.30
N TYR A 21 6.06 1.70 4.43
CA TYR A 21 4.89 0.81 4.50
C TYR A 21 4.61 0.15 3.16
N GLU A 22 4.35 -1.16 3.22
CA GLU A 22 3.60 -1.85 2.18
C GLU A 22 2.11 -1.72 2.49
N VAL A 23 1.36 -1.13 1.58
CA VAL A 23 -0.08 -0.93 1.69
C VAL A 23 -0.81 -1.83 0.71
N THR A 24 -1.75 -2.63 1.21
CA THR A 24 -2.63 -3.45 0.37
C THR A 24 -4.09 -3.11 0.66
N ARG A 25 -4.87 -2.86 -0.40
CA ARG A 25 -6.32 -2.65 -0.31
C ARG A 25 -7.04 -3.59 -1.26
N ARG A 26 -8.00 -4.35 -0.73
CA ARG A 26 -8.84 -5.25 -1.52
C ARG A 26 -10.22 -4.66 -1.77
N CYS A 27 -10.77 -4.96 -2.94
CA CYS A 27 -12.15 -4.66 -3.23
C CYS A 27 -13.10 -5.59 -2.46
N VAL A 28 -14.26 -5.06 -2.10
CA VAL A 28 -15.32 -5.84 -1.45
C VAL A 28 -15.66 -7.06 -2.31
N GLU A 29 -15.82 -8.21 -1.65
CA GLU A 29 -16.16 -9.49 -2.29
C GLU A 29 -15.16 -9.94 -3.37
N ARG A 30 -13.94 -9.38 -3.35
CA ARG A 30 -12.92 -9.64 -4.37
C ARG A 30 -13.38 -9.32 -5.80
N ALA A 31 -14.40 -8.44 -5.94
CA ALA A 31 -14.89 -8.02 -7.23
C ALA A 31 -13.85 -7.16 -7.97
N HIS A 32 -13.82 -7.26 -9.30
CA HIS A 32 -12.83 -6.61 -10.16
C HIS A 32 -13.08 -5.10 -10.36
N LYS A 33 -13.44 -4.39 -9.28
CA LYS A 33 -13.85 -2.99 -9.28
C LYS A 33 -12.77 -1.99 -9.72
N LEU A 34 -11.54 -2.44 -9.85
CA LEU A 34 -10.41 -1.66 -10.35
C LEU A 34 -9.94 -2.15 -11.73
N THR A 35 -10.78 -2.90 -12.46
CA THR A 35 -10.44 -3.36 -13.82
C THR A 35 -9.87 -2.20 -14.64
N PRO A 36 -8.69 -2.38 -15.24
CA PRO A 36 -8.11 -1.38 -16.15
C PRO A 36 -9.05 -1.13 -17.31
N ASP A 37 -9.25 0.13 -17.61
CA ASP A 37 -9.96 0.52 -18.81
C ASP A 37 -9.15 1.57 -19.59
N TYR A 38 -8.91 1.31 -20.82
CA TYR A 38 -8.57 2.36 -21.77
C TYR A 38 -9.88 2.97 -22.24
N ALA A 39 -9.96 4.29 -22.28
CA ALA A 39 -11.14 5.07 -22.65
C ALA A 39 -11.93 4.34 -23.77
N ARG A 40 -12.82 3.46 -23.36
CA ARG A 40 -13.80 2.86 -24.25
C ARG A 40 -14.80 3.96 -24.47
N GLY A 41 -14.69 4.76 -25.54
CA GLY A 41 -15.67 5.70 -26.06
C GLY A 41 -16.97 5.88 -25.27
N GLY A 42 -16.88 6.06 -23.97
CA GLY A 42 -17.99 6.11 -23.06
C GLY A 42 -18.18 7.52 -22.50
N LYS A 43 -19.20 7.68 -21.66
CA LYS A 43 -19.54 8.93 -20.97
C LYS A 43 -18.35 9.54 -20.20
N TYR A 44 -17.36 8.73 -19.84
CA TYR A 44 -16.24 9.12 -18.99
C TYR A 44 -14.91 8.97 -19.70
N SER A 45 -14.10 10.01 -19.69
CA SER A 45 -12.76 10.03 -20.31
C SER A 45 -11.66 9.57 -19.34
N SER A 46 -11.90 9.70 -18.03
CA SER A 46 -10.90 9.38 -17.00
C SER A 46 -10.80 7.88 -16.76
N THR A 47 -9.59 7.34 -16.81
CA THR A 47 -9.29 5.94 -16.48
C THR A 47 -9.18 5.72 -14.97
N VAL A 48 -9.22 4.47 -14.51
CA VAL A 48 -8.97 4.13 -13.09
C VAL A 48 -7.58 4.59 -12.64
N GLU A 49 -6.58 4.49 -13.52
CA GLU A 49 -5.25 5.04 -13.28
C GLU A 49 -5.26 6.55 -13.05
N HIS A 50 -5.95 7.31 -13.91
CA HIS A 50 -6.11 8.76 -13.79
C HIS A 50 -6.76 9.13 -12.44
N LEU A 51 -7.85 8.45 -12.07
CA LEU A 51 -8.55 8.67 -10.81
C LEU A 51 -7.65 8.39 -9.60
N TYR A 52 -6.85 7.32 -9.66
CA TYR A 52 -5.89 6.99 -8.62
C TYR A 52 -4.80 8.06 -8.48
N LYS A 53 -4.17 8.46 -9.61
CA LYS A 53 -3.10 9.47 -9.62
C LYS A 53 -3.60 10.81 -9.06
N TYR A 54 -4.78 11.25 -9.48
CA TYR A 54 -5.39 12.49 -8.96
C TYR A 54 -5.64 12.40 -7.46
N ALA A 55 -6.32 11.36 -6.99
CA ALA A 55 -6.64 11.20 -5.57
C ALA A 55 -5.36 11.11 -4.71
N THR A 56 -4.33 10.40 -5.20
CA THR A 56 -3.07 10.24 -4.48
C THR A 56 -2.32 11.56 -4.41
N ALA A 57 -2.11 12.25 -5.53
CA ALA A 57 -1.42 13.54 -5.58
C ALA A 57 -2.10 14.60 -4.70
N ARG A 58 -3.43 14.61 -4.69
CA ARG A 58 -4.24 15.54 -3.89
C ARG A 58 -3.91 15.49 -2.40
N PHE A 59 -3.53 14.35 -1.88
CA PHE A 59 -3.30 14.15 -0.45
C PHE A 59 -1.84 13.83 -0.08
N ALA A 60 -1.03 13.31 -0.99
CA ALA A 60 0.33 12.88 -0.71
C ALA A 60 1.18 14.01 -0.12
N LYS A 61 1.28 15.15 -0.81
CA LYS A 61 2.01 16.33 -0.35
C LYS A 61 1.49 16.85 0.98
N ARG A 62 0.17 16.90 1.16
CA ARG A 62 -0.48 17.41 2.38
C ARG A 62 -0.13 16.61 3.63
N TYR A 63 0.01 15.30 3.49
CA TYR A 63 0.28 14.39 4.61
C TYR A 63 1.74 13.94 4.69
N GLY A 64 2.60 14.38 3.76
CA GLY A 64 4.00 14.00 3.72
C GLY A 64 4.19 12.51 3.43
N VAL A 65 3.39 11.97 2.51
CA VAL A 65 3.51 10.58 2.05
C VAL A 65 4.14 10.59 0.65
N GLU A 66 5.23 9.86 0.49
CA GLU A 66 5.95 9.71 -0.76
C GLU A 66 5.68 8.31 -1.33
N VAL A 67 5.28 8.25 -2.58
CA VAL A 67 4.93 6.99 -3.25
C VAL A 67 6.16 6.48 -4.01
N MET A 68 6.55 5.23 -3.75
CA MET A 68 7.72 4.59 -4.36
C MET A 68 7.35 3.56 -5.42
N ALA A 69 6.35 2.73 -5.14
CA ALA A 69 5.89 1.72 -6.08
C ALA A 69 4.38 1.54 -5.98
N VAL A 70 3.73 1.24 -7.09
CA VAL A 70 2.28 1.03 -7.19
C VAL A 70 1.99 -0.09 -8.17
N CYS A 71 1.03 -0.93 -7.83
CA CYS A 71 0.35 -1.82 -8.76
C CYS A 71 -1.16 -1.82 -8.48
N LEU A 72 -1.95 -1.35 -9.44
CA LEU A 72 -3.41 -1.45 -9.41
C LEU A 72 -3.82 -2.73 -10.14
N MET A 73 -4.14 -3.78 -9.38
CA MET A 73 -4.76 -4.99 -9.90
C MET A 73 -6.27 -4.79 -10.07
N ALA A 74 -6.94 -5.67 -10.80
CA ALA A 74 -8.39 -5.53 -11.04
C ALA A 74 -9.24 -5.54 -9.75
N ASN A 75 -8.83 -6.26 -8.70
CA ASN A 75 -9.61 -6.41 -7.46
C ASN A 75 -8.87 -6.02 -6.17
N HIS A 76 -7.68 -5.49 -6.28
CA HIS A 76 -6.89 -4.99 -5.16
C HIS A 76 -5.79 -4.06 -5.66
N MET A 77 -5.11 -3.38 -4.76
CA MET A 77 -3.91 -2.59 -5.07
C MET A 77 -2.83 -2.84 -4.04
N HIS A 78 -1.59 -2.72 -4.49
CA HIS A 78 -0.38 -2.74 -3.69
C HIS A 78 0.41 -1.46 -3.89
N GLU A 79 1.00 -0.96 -2.81
CA GLU A 79 1.80 0.25 -2.82
C GLU A 79 2.95 0.13 -1.83
N ILE A 80 4.10 0.70 -2.17
CA ILE A 80 5.18 1.01 -1.24
C ILE A 80 5.21 2.52 -1.07
N VAL A 81 5.11 2.96 0.18
CA VAL A 81 5.08 4.38 0.51
C VAL A 81 5.99 4.68 1.69
N PHE A 82 6.52 5.90 1.73
CA PHE A 82 7.26 6.44 2.87
C PHE A 82 6.39 7.49 3.57
N ASP A 83 6.23 7.35 4.88
CA ASP A 83 5.44 8.26 5.71
C ASP A 83 6.37 9.18 6.51
N ARG A 84 6.63 10.36 6.00
CA ARG A 84 7.56 11.31 6.59
C ARG A 84 7.13 11.81 7.98
N TYR A 85 5.82 11.92 8.21
CA TYR A 85 5.27 12.60 9.40
C TYR A 85 4.38 11.75 10.28
N GLY A 86 4.29 10.44 10.06
CA GLY A 86 3.39 9.56 10.83
C GLY A 86 1.90 9.86 10.58
N LYS A 87 1.54 10.22 9.35
CA LYS A 87 0.18 10.63 8.95
C LYS A 87 -0.44 9.74 7.87
N ILE A 88 0.12 8.55 7.65
CA ILE A 88 -0.35 7.62 6.63
C ILE A 88 -1.82 7.23 6.82
N ASP A 89 -2.30 7.13 8.07
CA ASP A 89 -3.69 6.81 8.38
C ASP A 89 -4.66 7.84 7.76
N LYS A 90 -4.37 9.13 7.95
CA LYS A 90 -5.15 10.23 7.38
C LYS A 90 -5.04 10.29 5.85
N PHE A 91 -3.82 10.10 5.34
CA PHE A 91 -3.60 10.03 3.91
C PHE A 91 -4.48 8.95 3.28
N LEU A 92 -4.38 7.73 3.78
CA LEU A 92 -5.11 6.60 3.22
C LEU A 92 -6.62 6.75 3.40
N GLN A 93 -7.08 7.29 4.54
CA GLN A 93 -8.50 7.57 4.75
C GLN A 93 -9.05 8.51 3.67
N LYS A 94 -8.39 9.65 3.45
CA LYS A 94 -8.85 10.68 2.51
C LYS A 94 -8.68 10.25 1.06
N ARG A 95 -7.51 9.73 0.70
CA ARG A 95 -7.21 9.24 -0.64
C ARG A 95 -8.15 8.11 -1.04
N ASN A 96 -8.31 7.09 -0.20
CA ASN A 96 -9.16 5.95 -0.52
C ASN A 96 -10.65 6.32 -0.61
N ALA A 97 -11.12 7.25 0.22
CA ALA A 97 -12.49 7.75 0.13
C ALA A 97 -12.74 8.47 -1.21
N MET A 98 -11.85 9.38 -1.62
CA MET A 98 -11.97 10.08 -2.89
C MET A 98 -11.87 9.11 -4.06
N PHE A 99 -10.84 8.26 -4.10
CA PHE A 99 -10.64 7.30 -5.17
C PHE A 99 -11.83 6.33 -5.29
N ALA A 100 -12.30 5.77 -4.17
CA ALA A 100 -13.44 4.87 -4.17
C ALA A 100 -14.72 5.54 -4.70
N ASN A 101 -14.99 6.80 -4.32
CA ASN A 101 -16.15 7.53 -4.81
C ASN A 101 -16.09 7.74 -6.34
N MET A 102 -14.93 8.11 -6.87
CA MET A 102 -14.75 8.28 -8.31
C MET A 102 -14.91 6.96 -9.07
N VAL A 103 -14.32 5.87 -8.60
CA VAL A 103 -14.48 4.53 -9.18
C VAL A 103 -15.94 4.05 -9.11
N LYS A 104 -16.61 4.33 -7.99
CA LYS A 104 -18.03 4.00 -7.82
C LYS A 104 -18.90 4.69 -8.90
N VAL A 105 -18.71 5.97 -9.12
CA VAL A 105 -19.44 6.73 -10.15
C VAL A 105 -19.12 6.18 -11.54
N ARG A 106 -17.82 5.93 -11.83
CA ARG A 106 -17.38 5.43 -13.14
C ARG A 106 -18.10 4.15 -13.57
N TYR A 107 -18.29 3.22 -12.66
CA TYR A 107 -18.89 1.92 -12.97
C TYR A 107 -20.33 1.77 -12.49
N GLY A 108 -20.97 2.83 -11.97
CA GLY A 108 -22.32 2.74 -11.45
C GLY A 108 -22.47 1.74 -10.29
N LEU A 109 -21.46 1.61 -9.43
CA LEU A 109 -21.44 0.59 -8.38
C LEU A 109 -22.30 1.03 -7.17
N PRO A 110 -23.24 0.20 -6.69
CA PRO A 110 -24.15 0.60 -5.60
C PRO A 110 -23.48 0.58 -4.22
N ALA A 111 -22.47 -0.26 -4.02
CA ALA A 111 -21.80 -0.49 -2.73
C ALA A 111 -20.39 0.09 -2.65
N GLY A 112 -19.78 0.03 -1.48
CA GLY A 112 -18.39 0.44 -1.28
C GLY A 112 -17.42 -0.32 -2.17
N ILE A 113 -16.30 0.32 -2.51
CA ILE A 113 -15.27 -0.27 -3.38
C ILE A 113 -14.36 -1.17 -2.57
N PHE A 114 -13.86 -0.69 -1.43
CA PHE A 114 -12.89 -1.42 -0.62
C PHE A 114 -13.53 -2.09 0.59
N GLU A 115 -12.95 -3.21 1.00
CA GLU A 115 -13.34 -3.89 2.24
C GLU A 115 -13.26 -2.95 3.43
N LYS A 116 -14.24 -3.07 4.36
CA LYS A 116 -14.29 -2.25 5.58
C LYS A 116 -13.20 -2.62 6.57
N SER A 117 -12.65 -3.83 6.48
CA SER A 117 -11.52 -4.24 7.31
C SER A 117 -10.29 -3.42 6.97
N ASP A 118 -9.54 -3.07 7.98
CA ASP A 118 -8.28 -2.36 7.87
C ASP A 118 -7.42 -2.89 6.73
N GLY A 119 -7.10 -2.04 5.78
CA GLY A 119 -6.09 -2.37 4.78
C GLY A 119 -4.85 -2.90 5.49
N LYS A 120 -4.14 -3.84 4.89
CA LYS A 120 -2.89 -4.32 5.45
C LYS A 120 -1.85 -3.23 5.27
N TYR A 121 -1.31 -2.74 6.36
CA TYR A 121 -0.15 -1.84 6.41
C TYR A 121 0.97 -2.60 7.07
N ASN A 122 1.95 -3.02 6.29
CA ASN A 122 3.10 -3.70 6.83
C ASN A 122 4.24 -2.69 6.95
N ARG A 123 4.71 -2.44 8.15
CA ARG A 123 5.95 -1.70 8.38
C ARG A 123 7.11 -2.51 7.84
N LEU A 124 7.93 -1.89 6.99
CA LEU A 124 9.11 -2.50 6.41
C LEU A 124 10.33 -2.06 7.20
N GLU A 125 11.10 -3.02 7.70
CA GLU A 125 12.35 -2.76 8.40
C GLU A 125 13.29 -3.95 8.25
N GLY A 126 14.59 -3.67 8.15
CA GLY A 126 15.65 -4.66 8.06
C GLY A 126 16.64 -4.34 6.94
N ALA A 127 17.91 -4.44 7.26
CA ALA A 127 19.02 -4.13 6.35
C ALA A 127 19.76 -5.39 5.83
N ARG A 128 19.35 -6.59 6.27
CA ARG A 128 20.04 -7.81 5.85
C ARG A 128 19.59 -8.26 4.46
N PRO A 129 20.52 -8.70 3.60
CA PRO A 129 20.16 -9.29 2.31
C PRO A 129 19.30 -10.55 2.51
N PHE A 130 18.38 -10.77 1.58
CA PHE A 130 17.53 -11.96 1.61
C PHE A 130 18.33 -13.25 1.36
N ALA A 131 18.15 -14.23 2.23
CA ALA A 131 18.70 -15.56 2.02
C ALA A 131 17.83 -16.44 1.11
N LYS A 132 16.50 -16.21 1.06
CA LYS A 132 15.56 -17.01 0.26
C LYS A 132 14.36 -16.20 -0.22
N LEU A 133 13.97 -16.40 -1.48
CA LEU A 133 12.78 -15.80 -2.09
C LEU A 133 11.47 -16.33 -1.47
N ASP A 134 11.49 -17.58 -1.00
CA ASP A 134 10.31 -18.31 -0.50
C ASP A 134 9.79 -17.81 0.85
N ASP A 135 10.59 -17.07 1.61
CA ASP A 135 10.20 -16.52 2.91
C ASP A 135 9.23 -15.32 2.79
N LEU A 136 8.99 -14.82 1.58
CA LEU A 136 8.23 -13.58 1.33
C LEU A 136 6.76 -13.80 1.03
N ASP A 137 6.40 -14.92 0.43
CA ASP A 137 5.06 -15.11 -0.14
C ASP A 137 4.07 -15.78 0.83
N GLY A 138 4.52 -16.17 2.02
CA GLY A 138 3.65 -16.80 3.03
C GLY A 138 3.04 -18.15 2.59
N HIS A 139 3.48 -18.67 1.45
CA HIS A 139 3.06 -19.94 0.88
C HIS A 139 4.27 -20.87 0.89
N GLY A 140 4.38 -21.67 1.92
CA GLY A 140 5.45 -22.63 2.11
C GLY A 140 5.59 -23.58 0.93
N GLY A 141 6.80 -23.69 0.44
CA GLY A 141 7.22 -24.80 -0.39
C GLY A 141 8.04 -24.44 -1.62
N ALA A 142 9.36 -24.29 -1.47
CA ALA A 142 10.34 -24.90 -2.37
C ALA A 142 11.75 -24.64 -1.85
N ARG A 143 12.51 -25.69 -1.65
CA ARG A 143 13.92 -25.69 -1.24
C ARG A 143 14.81 -25.41 -2.44
N GLY A 144 15.74 -24.48 -2.30
CA GLY A 144 16.90 -24.41 -3.20
C GLY A 144 17.16 -23.05 -3.85
N GLY A 145 18.16 -22.34 -3.38
CA GLY A 145 18.75 -21.18 -4.04
C GLY A 145 19.77 -20.50 -3.11
N GLY A 146 21.04 -20.50 -3.48
CA GLY A 146 22.14 -19.98 -2.70
C GLY A 146 22.12 -18.46 -2.49
N PRO A 147 23.00 -17.92 -1.64
CA PRO A 147 23.01 -16.53 -1.21
C PRO A 147 23.67 -15.65 -2.27
N THR A 148 22.86 -14.93 -3.05
CA THR A 148 23.38 -13.88 -3.95
C THR A 148 22.38 -12.75 -4.16
N SER A 149 21.93 -12.06 -3.13
CA SER A 149 21.24 -10.79 -3.39
C SER A 149 21.66 -9.72 -2.40
N THR A 150 22.16 -8.62 -2.94
CA THR A 150 22.48 -7.38 -2.24
C THR A 150 21.23 -6.53 -1.95
N GLY A 151 20.03 -7.11 -2.09
CA GLY A 151 18.76 -6.37 -1.89
C GLY A 151 18.39 -6.23 -0.41
N THR A 152 17.71 -5.13 -0.11
CA THR A 152 17.09 -4.89 1.20
C THR A 152 15.64 -5.36 1.20
N VAL A 153 14.99 -5.38 2.39
CA VAL A 153 13.53 -5.61 2.50
C VAL A 153 12.75 -4.71 1.55
N LEU A 154 13.22 -3.47 1.38
CA LEU A 154 12.56 -2.47 0.57
C LEU A 154 12.55 -2.83 -0.90
N THR A 155 13.72 -3.19 -1.48
CA THR A 155 13.82 -3.57 -2.90
C THR A 155 13.04 -4.83 -3.22
N GLU A 156 13.06 -5.79 -2.31
CA GLU A 156 12.27 -7.02 -2.46
C GLU A 156 10.76 -6.72 -2.43
N LYS A 157 10.31 -5.79 -1.59
CA LYS A 157 8.91 -5.41 -1.56
C LYS A 157 8.50 -4.53 -2.74
N ILE A 158 9.37 -3.66 -3.22
CA ILE A 158 9.14 -2.94 -4.46
C ILE A 158 8.99 -3.93 -5.62
N SER A 159 9.95 -4.84 -5.78
CA SER A 159 9.90 -5.87 -6.83
C SER A 159 8.66 -6.77 -6.75
N TYR A 160 8.20 -7.09 -5.52
CA TYR A 160 6.94 -7.80 -5.32
C TYR A 160 5.74 -7.02 -5.88
N VAL A 161 5.66 -5.72 -5.59
CA VAL A 161 4.58 -4.86 -6.10
C VAL A 161 4.60 -4.81 -7.62
N LEU A 162 5.77 -4.59 -8.22
CA LEU A 162 5.93 -4.49 -9.68
C LEU A 162 5.65 -5.82 -10.41
N ALA A 163 6.04 -6.95 -9.83
CA ALA A 163 5.84 -8.26 -10.44
C ALA A 163 4.40 -8.81 -10.25
N ASN A 164 3.53 -8.13 -9.52
CA ASN A 164 2.23 -8.66 -9.12
C ASN A 164 1.37 -9.17 -10.29
N PRO A 165 1.25 -8.46 -11.45
CA PRO A 165 0.48 -8.93 -12.58
C PRO A 165 1.03 -10.22 -13.20
N VAL A 166 2.36 -10.38 -13.20
CA VAL A 166 3.03 -11.59 -13.70
C VAL A 166 2.89 -12.73 -12.70
N ALA A 167 3.08 -12.45 -11.42
CA ALA A 167 2.91 -13.42 -10.35
C ALA A 167 1.49 -14.00 -10.25
N ALA A 168 0.50 -13.20 -10.62
CA ALA A 168 -0.90 -13.60 -10.72
C ALA A 168 -1.25 -14.36 -12.02
N GLY A 169 -0.31 -14.57 -12.93
CA GLY A 169 -0.55 -15.26 -14.21
C GLY A 169 -1.40 -14.47 -15.20
N LEU A 170 -1.45 -13.16 -15.06
CA LEU A 170 -2.31 -12.31 -15.91
C LEU A 170 -1.60 -11.86 -17.18
N VAL A 171 -0.32 -11.49 -17.10
CA VAL A 171 0.52 -11.05 -18.21
C VAL A 171 1.92 -11.63 -18.07
N ALA A 172 2.68 -11.71 -19.17
CA ALA A 172 4.02 -12.29 -19.15
C ALA A 172 5.10 -11.32 -18.67
N SER A 173 4.82 -10.00 -18.71
CA SER A 173 5.69 -8.96 -18.16
C SER A 173 4.86 -7.81 -17.54
N PRO A 174 5.43 -7.02 -16.62
CA PRO A 174 4.72 -5.87 -16.03
C PRO A 174 4.25 -4.85 -17.08
N GLU A 175 5.01 -4.64 -18.15
CA GLU A 175 4.72 -3.67 -19.21
C GLU A 175 3.47 -4.05 -20.02
N GLU A 176 3.15 -5.35 -20.06
CA GLU A 176 1.93 -5.84 -20.71
C GLU A 176 0.66 -5.60 -19.88
N TRP A 177 0.83 -5.23 -18.59
CA TRP A 177 -0.31 -4.96 -17.72
C TRP A 177 -1.10 -3.75 -18.23
N PRO A 178 -2.40 -3.89 -18.55
CA PRO A 178 -3.17 -2.79 -19.12
C PRO A 178 -3.57 -1.70 -18.12
N GLY A 179 -3.33 -1.92 -16.82
CA GLY A 179 -3.60 -0.96 -15.76
C GLY A 179 -2.33 -0.22 -15.33
N PHE A 180 -2.40 0.39 -14.14
CA PHE A 180 -1.26 1.10 -13.60
C PHE A 180 -0.36 0.16 -12.79
N VAL A 181 0.84 -0.03 -13.28
CA VAL A 181 1.99 -0.56 -12.56
C VAL A 181 3.15 0.42 -12.79
N SER A 182 3.84 0.78 -11.71
CA SER A 182 5.03 1.63 -11.82
C SER A 182 6.24 0.82 -12.31
N SER A 183 7.26 1.52 -12.78
CA SER A 183 8.54 0.92 -13.18
C SER A 183 9.63 1.15 -12.13
N VAL A 184 10.79 0.51 -12.31
CA VAL A 184 11.95 0.74 -11.44
C VAL A 184 12.50 2.15 -11.64
N GLU A 185 12.46 2.67 -12.86
CA GLU A 185 12.92 4.02 -13.20
C GLU A 185 12.09 5.12 -12.54
N ASP A 186 10.83 4.85 -12.19
CA ASP A 186 9.98 5.81 -11.48
C ASP A 186 10.57 6.21 -10.11
N LEU A 187 11.48 5.38 -9.55
CA LEU A 187 12.21 5.67 -8.31
C LEU A 187 13.22 6.83 -8.44
N LEU A 188 13.62 7.19 -9.66
CA LEU A 188 14.50 8.34 -9.92
C LEU A 188 13.79 9.69 -9.82
N GLY A 189 12.47 9.70 -9.67
CA GLY A 189 11.69 10.92 -9.60
C GLY A 189 10.92 11.19 -10.87
N LYS A 190 9.78 10.55 -11.00
CA LYS A 190 8.83 10.81 -12.07
C LYS A 190 7.70 11.67 -11.56
N SER A 191 7.39 12.72 -12.30
CA SER A 191 6.25 13.59 -12.01
C SER A 191 5.39 13.78 -13.24
N VAL A 192 4.08 13.78 -13.02
CA VAL A 192 3.09 14.02 -14.07
C VAL A 192 1.99 14.94 -13.56
N VAL A 193 1.61 15.94 -14.36
CA VAL A 193 0.46 16.79 -14.07
C VAL A 193 -0.81 16.03 -14.40
N VAL A 194 -1.70 15.95 -13.44
CA VAL A 194 -2.97 15.23 -13.52
C VAL A 194 -4.11 16.22 -13.40
N LYS A 195 -4.94 16.32 -14.43
CA LYS A 195 -6.12 17.18 -14.44
C LYS A 195 -7.21 16.61 -13.54
N ARG A 196 -8.00 17.50 -12.95
CA ARG A 196 -9.17 17.10 -12.18
C ARG A 196 -10.16 16.34 -13.06
N PRO A 197 -10.61 15.13 -12.65
CA PRO A 197 -11.63 14.38 -13.40
C PRO A 197 -13.00 15.03 -13.20
N LEU A 198 -13.39 15.90 -14.14
CA LEU A 198 -14.61 16.72 -14.07
C LEU A 198 -15.90 15.91 -14.06
N GLU A 199 -15.85 14.69 -14.58
CA GLU A 199 -17.00 13.76 -14.58
C GLU A 199 -17.42 13.34 -13.16
N TYR A 200 -16.52 13.48 -12.18
CA TYR A 200 -16.73 13.02 -10.81
C TYR A 200 -16.66 14.14 -9.77
N LEU A 201 -16.05 15.25 -10.13
CA LEU A 201 -15.80 16.39 -9.24
C LEU A 201 -16.30 17.65 -9.94
N ALA A 202 -17.16 18.41 -9.26
CA ALA A 202 -17.73 19.61 -9.83
C ALA A 202 -16.66 20.61 -10.27
N GLN A 203 -16.90 21.29 -11.40
CA GLN A 203 -15.97 22.25 -11.97
C GLN A 203 -15.65 23.41 -11.00
N ASN A 204 -16.63 23.83 -10.23
CA ASN A 204 -16.53 24.94 -9.27
C ASN A 204 -16.20 24.47 -7.85
N ASP A 205 -15.74 23.23 -7.67
CA ASP A 205 -15.32 22.74 -6.36
C ASP A 205 -13.96 23.35 -5.96
N ALA A 206 -14.02 24.47 -5.23
CA ALA A 206 -12.83 25.16 -4.71
C ALA A 206 -11.95 24.30 -3.80
N LYS A 207 -12.48 23.17 -3.29
CA LYS A 207 -11.74 22.23 -2.43
C LYS A 207 -10.79 21.33 -3.23
N ASN A 208 -11.07 21.14 -4.52
CA ASN A 208 -10.30 20.28 -5.40
C ASN A 208 -9.58 21.10 -6.48
N ALA A 209 -8.26 21.07 -6.44
CA ALA A 209 -7.44 21.79 -7.42
C ALA A 209 -7.75 21.30 -8.86
N PRO A 210 -7.76 22.19 -9.86
CA PRO A 210 -7.99 21.82 -11.26
C PRO A 210 -6.90 20.89 -11.79
N GLU A 211 -5.68 21.03 -11.28
CA GLU A 211 -4.53 20.19 -11.61
C GLU A 211 -3.74 19.88 -10.35
N VAL A 212 -3.14 18.70 -10.31
CA VAL A 212 -2.25 18.26 -9.24
C VAL A 212 -1.04 17.56 -9.84
N THR A 213 0.10 17.62 -9.17
CA THR A 213 1.29 16.88 -9.59
C THR A 213 1.36 15.55 -8.85
N PHE A 214 1.21 14.46 -9.57
CA PHE A 214 1.50 13.12 -9.07
C PHE A 214 2.98 12.85 -9.24
N SER A 215 3.66 12.51 -8.14
CA SER A 215 5.10 12.24 -8.14
C SER A 215 5.37 10.88 -7.51
N MET A 216 6.37 10.19 -8.05
CA MET A 216 6.96 8.98 -7.50
C MET A 216 8.46 9.18 -7.42
N ALA A 217 9.06 8.81 -6.30
CA ALA A 217 10.51 8.86 -6.10
C ALA A 217 10.93 7.97 -4.92
N ALA A 218 12.17 7.54 -4.92
CA ALA A 218 12.81 7.02 -3.73
C ALA A 218 13.24 8.18 -2.83
N PRO A 219 12.78 8.23 -1.56
CA PRO A 219 13.24 9.24 -0.62
C PRO A 219 14.72 9.02 -0.25
N PRO A 220 15.43 10.05 0.23
CA PRO A 220 16.83 9.93 0.65
C PRO A 220 17.07 8.79 1.64
N GLU A 221 16.12 8.54 2.54
CA GLU A 221 16.17 7.45 3.53
C GLU A 221 16.14 6.05 2.90
N ALA A 222 15.56 5.92 1.70
CA ALA A 222 15.62 4.68 0.93
C ALA A 222 16.98 4.54 0.24
N ILE A 223 17.46 5.61 -0.40
CA ILE A 223 18.74 5.64 -1.10
C ILE A 223 19.89 5.40 -0.14
N ALA A 224 19.83 5.93 1.08
CA ALA A 224 20.84 5.76 2.12
C ALA A 224 21.06 4.29 2.56
N GLN A 225 20.18 3.36 2.19
CA GLN A 225 20.36 1.93 2.40
C GLN A 225 21.33 1.29 1.36
N PHE A 226 21.80 2.06 0.38
CA PHE A 226 22.64 1.64 -0.73
C PHE A 226 23.83 2.61 -0.88
N ALA A 227 24.80 2.25 -1.69
CA ALA A 227 25.91 3.16 -1.99
C ALA A 227 25.44 4.44 -2.72
N ASN A 228 24.43 4.31 -3.56
CA ASN A 228 23.80 5.42 -4.31
C ASN A 228 22.48 4.96 -4.93
N SER A 229 21.81 5.88 -5.64
CA SER A 229 20.55 5.57 -6.32
C SER A 229 20.68 4.53 -7.43
N ALA A 230 21.79 4.51 -8.15
CA ALA A 230 22.04 3.49 -9.19
C ALA A 230 22.11 2.07 -8.61
N ALA A 231 22.82 1.91 -7.50
CA ALA A 231 22.91 0.61 -6.79
C ALA A 231 21.53 0.16 -6.27
N MET A 232 20.70 1.10 -5.81
CA MET A 232 19.32 0.78 -5.42
C MET A 232 18.47 0.31 -6.62
N LEU A 233 18.57 0.98 -7.77
CA LEU A 233 17.86 0.57 -8.98
C LEU A 233 18.29 -0.80 -9.47
N GLU A 234 19.60 -1.04 -9.55
CA GLU A 234 20.17 -2.33 -9.97
C GLU A 234 19.69 -3.47 -9.05
N ALA A 235 19.74 -3.26 -7.73
CA ALA A 235 19.26 -4.24 -6.76
C ALA A 235 17.74 -4.51 -6.92
N THR A 236 16.96 -3.45 -7.18
CA THR A 236 15.51 -3.56 -7.38
C THR A 236 15.18 -4.29 -8.68
N GLU A 237 15.87 -3.94 -9.77
CA GLU A 237 15.71 -4.60 -11.08
C GLU A 237 16.12 -6.07 -11.00
N GLY A 238 17.25 -6.38 -10.38
CA GLY A 238 17.68 -7.75 -10.15
C GLY A 238 16.63 -8.58 -9.39
N ALA A 239 16.04 -8.00 -8.35
CA ALA A 239 14.95 -8.62 -7.59
C ALA A 239 13.68 -8.82 -8.45
N LEU A 240 13.31 -7.82 -9.24
CA LEU A 240 12.16 -7.87 -10.14
C LEU A 240 12.33 -8.98 -11.17
N GLN A 241 13.48 -9.06 -11.83
CA GLN A 241 13.77 -10.08 -12.83
C GLN A 241 13.76 -11.50 -12.25
N ARG A 242 14.25 -11.68 -11.02
CA ARG A 242 14.14 -12.99 -10.32
C ARG A 242 12.68 -13.40 -10.13
N ARG A 243 11.81 -12.46 -9.69
CA ARG A 243 10.39 -12.72 -9.49
C ARG A 243 9.66 -13.02 -10.79
N ILE A 244 9.92 -12.26 -11.85
CA ILE A 244 9.34 -12.50 -13.18
C ILE A 244 9.74 -13.90 -13.69
N ARG A 245 11.01 -14.26 -13.62
CA ARG A 245 11.47 -15.60 -14.03
C ARG A 245 10.80 -16.71 -13.23
N SER A 246 10.67 -16.54 -11.91
CA SER A 246 9.99 -17.51 -11.05
C SER A 246 8.51 -17.65 -11.40
N ALA A 247 7.82 -16.52 -11.61
CA ALA A 247 6.41 -16.51 -11.99
C ALA A 247 6.18 -17.15 -13.38
N ARG A 248 7.02 -16.84 -14.36
CA ARG A 248 6.95 -17.46 -15.70
C ARG A 248 7.10 -18.98 -15.63
N ARG A 249 8.02 -19.50 -14.82
CA ARG A 249 8.15 -20.95 -14.58
C ARG A 249 6.91 -21.54 -13.93
N ARG A 250 6.37 -20.89 -12.88
CA ARG A 250 5.18 -21.34 -12.14
C ARG A 250 3.95 -21.45 -13.06
N HIS A 251 3.77 -20.50 -13.95
CA HIS A 251 2.65 -20.48 -14.87
C HIS A 251 2.91 -21.25 -16.17
N ALA A 252 4.06 -21.94 -16.32
CA ALA A 252 4.46 -22.66 -17.52
C ALA A 252 4.26 -21.83 -18.81
N GLN A 253 4.58 -20.52 -18.75
CA GLN A 253 4.40 -19.53 -19.83
C GLN A 253 2.93 -19.33 -20.26
N ARG A 254 1.94 -19.79 -19.47
CA ARG A 254 0.52 -19.60 -19.77
C ARG A 254 -0.02 -18.43 -18.96
N PHE A 255 -0.36 -17.36 -19.66
CA PHE A 255 -0.92 -16.14 -19.08
C PHE A 255 -2.30 -15.84 -19.65
N ALA A 256 -3.14 -15.15 -18.86
CA ALA A 256 -4.48 -14.76 -19.30
C ALA A 256 -4.45 -13.83 -20.50
N GLY A 257 -3.47 -12.95 -20.56
CA GLY A 257 -3.26 -11.96 -21.61
C GLY A 257 -4.05 -10.66 -21.40
N ARG A 258 -3.49 -9.59 -21.99
CA ARG A 258 -4.00 -8.21 -21.86
C ARG A 258 -5.47 -8.08 -22.25
N LEU A 259 -5.89 -8.71 -23.37
CA LEU A 259 -7.27 -8.59 -23.86
C LEU A 259 -8.29 -9.19 -22.89
N ARG A 260 -7.97 -10.33 -22.28
CA ARG A 260 -8.84 -10.97 -21.29
C ARG A 260 -8.97 -10.12 -20.04
N VAL A 261 -7.87 -9.48 -19.59
CA VAL A 261 -7.90 -8.54 -18.45
C VAL A 261 -8.84 -7.38 -18.76
N LEU A 262 -8.71 -6.74 -19.92
CA LEU A 262 -9.56 -5.61 -20.34
C LEU A 262 -11.03 -6.00 -20.53
N ALA A 263 -11.31 -7.25 -20.90
CA ALA A 263 -12.66 -7.78 -21.04
C ALA A 263 -13.33 -8.11 -19.71
N THR A 264 -12.57 -8.11 -18.60
CA THR A 264 -13.11 -8.47 -17.28
C THR A 264 -14.07 -7.39 -16.79
N SER A 265 -15.31 -7.79 -16.47
CA SER A 265 -16.31 -6.87 -15.94
C SER A 265 -15.93 -6.39 -14.52
N PRO A 266 -16.09 -5.08 -14.20
CA PRO A 266 -15.91 -4.58 -12.85
C PRO A 266 -16.91 -5.17 -11.82
N HIS A 267 -17.99 -5.78 -12.28
CA HIS A 267 -18.97 -6.48 -11.44
C HIS A 267 -18.61 -7.96 -11.21
N ALA A 268 -17.73 -8.53 -12.02
CA ALA A 268 -17.29 -9.92 -11.85
C ALA A 268 -16.46 -10.08 -10.57
N ARG A 269 -16.57 -11.26 -9.95
CA ARG A 269 -15.79 -11.64 -8.76
C ARG A 269 -14.67 -12.60 -9.15
N ALA A 270 -13.58 -12.55 -8.39
CA ALA A 270 -12.53 -13.54 -8.55
C ALA A 270 -13.05 -14.93 -8.15
N THR A 271 -12.80 -15.93 -8.98
CA THR A 271 -13.19 -17.32 -8.76
C THR A 271 -12.19 -18.09 -7.90
N SER A 272 -10.93 -17.63 -7.83
CA SER A 272 -9.90 -18.24 -7.01
C SER A 272 -10.19 -18.03 -5.52
N TYR A 273 -10.08 -19.11 -4.73
CA TYR A 273 -10.15 -19.02 -3.29
C TYR A 273 -8.76 -18.72 -2.73
N GLU A 274 -8.62 -17.58 -2.06
CA GLU A 274 -7.49 -17.32 -1.18
C GLU A 274 -7.98 -17.37 0.25
N PRO A 275 -7.51 -18.32 1.06
CA PRO A 275 -7.87 -18.34 2.47
C PRO A 275 -7.42 -17.02 3.10
N PHE A 276 -8.27 -16.46 3.96
CA PHE A 276 -7.84 -15.36 4.82
C PHE A 276 -6.61 -15.83 5.59
N GLY A 277 -5.45 -15.31 5.23
CA GLY A 277 -4.21 -15.63 5.94
C GLY A 277 -4.36 -15.37 7.43
N ARG A 278 -3.66 -16.14 8.27
CA ARG A 278 -3.61 -15.90 9.71
C ARG A 278 -3.28 -14.42 9.95
N ARG A 279 -3.87 -13.82 10.99
CA ARG A 279 -3.55 -12.45 11.42
C ARG A 279 -2.09 -12.40 11.87
N VAL A 280 -1.18 -12.22 10.92
CA VAL A 280 0.27 -12.09 11.16
C VAL A 280 0.58 -10.70 11.71
N PRO A 281 1.67 -10.53 12.45
CA PRO A 281 2.21 -9.20 12.79
C PRO A 281 2.36 -8.37 11.52
N ARG A 282 1.97 -7.09 11.57
CA ARG A 282 2.04 -6.19 10.41
C ARG A 282 3.43 -5.58 10.25
N ILE A 283 4.42 -6.44 10.20
CA ILE A 283 5.82 -6.12 10.03
C ILE A 283 6.44 -7.07 9.03
N THR A 284 7.41 -6.60 8.29
CA THR A 284 8.21 -7.41 7.37
C THR A 284 9.67 -7.07 7.56
N THR A 285 10.47 -8.05 7.94
CA THR A 285 11.89 -7.90 8.27
C THR A 285 12.81 -8.79 7.41
N ALA A 286 12.21 -9.47 6.43
CA ALA A 286 12.94 -10.32 5.49
C ALA A 286 13.90 -11.36 6.12
N GLY A 287 13.44 -12.03 7.15
CA GLY A 287 14.24 -13.04 7.83
C GLY A 287 15.23 -12.48 8.86
N ASP A 288 15.27 -11.16 9.06
CA ASP A 288 16.02 -10.56 10.18
C ASP A 288 15.24 -10.80 11.48
N LEU A 289 15.63 -11.85 12.21
CA LEU A 289 14.96 -12.29 13.44
C LEU A 289 15.13 -11.29 14.59
N GLU A 290 16.22 -10.57 14.63
CA GLU A 290 16.49 -9.57 15.66
C GLU A 290 15.59 -8.35 15.46
N ALA A 291 15.54 -7.80 14.24
CA ALA A 291 14.61 -6.75 13.86
C ALA A 291 13.14 -7.19 14.09
N ALA A 292 12.80 -8.42 13.75
CA ALA A 292 11.46 -8.96 13.98
C ALA A 292 11.10 -8.99 15.48
N ARG A 293 12.01 -9.48 16.33
CA ARG A 293 11.80 -9.52 17.80
C ARG A 293 11.64 -8.13 18.36
N ARG A 294 12.49 -7.18 17.96
CA ARG A 294 12.39 -5.76 18.37
C ARG A 294 11.06 -5.16 17.99
N LEU A 295 10.65 -5.25 16.72
CA LEU A 295 9.39 -4.70 16.24
C LEU A 295 8.17 -5.34 16.88
N ILE A 296 8.20 -6.65 17.16
CA ILE A 296 7.13 -7.35 17.88
C ILE A 296 7.04 -6.83 19.31
N ALA A 297 8.18 -6.62 19.98
CA ALA A 297 8.21 -6.06 21.33
C ALA A 297 7.66 -4.64 21.37
N GLU A 298 8.08 -3.75 20.47
CA GLU A 298 7.56 -2.40 20.31
C GLU A 298 6.04 -2.40 20.09
N MET A 299 5.56 -3.23 19.17
CA MET A 299 4.13 -3.35 18.87
C MET A 299 3.32 -3.86 20.07
N ARG A 300 3.87 -4.79 20.86
CA ARG A 300 3.24 -5.30 22.10
C ARG A 300 3.18 -4.20 23.16
N ALA A 301 4.26 -3.45 23.34
CA ALA A 301 4.33 -2.33 24.28
C ALA A 301 3.33 -1.24 23.91
N PHE A 302 3.29 -0.83 22.63
CA PHE A 302 2.31 0.13 22.13
C PHE A 302 0.87 -0.33 22.40
N ARG A 303 0.54 -1.58 22.09
CA ARG A 303 -0.82 -2.12 22.31
C ARG A 303 -1.20 -2.20 23.78
N LYS A 304 -0.24 -2.52 24.64
CA LYS A 304 -0.45 -2.51 26.10
C LYS A 304 -0.75 -1.10 26.59
N ALA A 305 0.07 -0.11 26.23
CA ALA A 305 -0.13 1.30 26.58
C ALA A 305 -1.46 1.85 26.03
N TYR A 306 -1.78 1.54 24.78
CA TYR A 306 -3.06 1.92 24.16
C TYR A 306 -4.26 1.33 24.93
N ARG A 307 -4.20 0.08 25.37
CA ARG A 307 -5.26 -0.58 26.12
C ARG A 307 -5.46 0.11 27.48
N ILE A 308 -4.38 0.39 28.20
CA ILE A 308 -4.44 1.11 29.47
C ILE A 308 -5.11 2.48 29.31
N ALA A 309 -4.70 3.24 28.29
CA ALA A 309 -5.31 4.54 27.99
C ALA A 309 -6.82 4.41 27.68
N LEU A 310 -7.19 3.40 26.90
CA LEU A 310 -8.58 3.15 26.54
C LEU A 310 -9.44 2.73 27.73
N GLU A 311 -8.92 1.89 28.63
CA GLU A 311 -9.61 1.46 29.85
C GLU A 311 -9.81 2.66 30.80
N ALA A 312 -8.80 3.53 30.94
CA ALA A 312 -8.94 4.77 31.68
C ALA A 312 -10.05 5.68 31.13
N LEU A 313 -10.13 5.79 29.81
CA LEU A 313 -11.20 6.56 29.15
C LEU A 313 -12.57 5.93 29.39
N LYS A 314 -12.70 4.60 29.30
CA LYS A 314 -13.95 3.87 29.60
C LYS A 314 -14.37 4.01 31.06
N ALA A 315 -13.42 4.11 31.97
CA ALA A 315 -13.65 4.37 33.39
C ALA A 315 -14.01 5.83 33.71
N GLY A 316 -14.23 6.67 32.67
CA GLY A 316 -14.69 8.04 32.83
C GLY A 316 -13.59 9.10 33.03
N LYS A 317 -12.31 8.75 32.92
CA LYS A 317 -11.25 9.75 32.93
C LYS A 317 -11.35 10.70 31.75
N ARG A 318 -11.52 11.99 31.98
CA ARG A 318 -11.70 13.00 30.92
C ARG A 318 -10.41 13.39 30.19
N ARG A 319 -9.25 13.27 30.85
CA ARG A 319 -7.93 13.58 30.27
C ARG A 319 -7.11 12.31 30.19
N VAL A 320 -7.09 11.72 29.01
CA VAL A 320 -6.30 10.51 28.72
C VAL A 320 -5.37 10.80 27.56
N THR A 321 -4.08 10.57 27.77
CA THR A 321 -3.04 10.65 26.72
C THR A 321 -2.80 9.26 26.15
N PHE A 322 -2.88 9.12 24.85
CA PHE A 322 -2.59 7.88 24.14
C PHE A 322 -1.10 7.76 23.80
N PRO A 323 -0.56 6.55 23.60
CA PRO A 323 0.84 6.38 23.25
C PRO A 323 1.17 6.98 21.88
N ALA A 324 2.45 7.30 21.66
CA ALA A 324 2.98 7.85 20.43
C ALA A 324 2.62 6.97 19.22
N GLY A 325 2.26 7.58 18.11
CA GLY A 325 1.82 6.85 16.92
C GLY A 325 0.35 6.42 16.91
N THR A 326 -0.42 6.77 17.94
CA THR A 326 -1.87 6.54 17.93
C THR A 326 -2.53 7.34 16.81
N GLY A 327 -3.25 6.65 15.91
CA GLY A 327 -3.98 7.25 14.80
C GLY A 327 -5.37 7.73 15.20
N LYS A 328 -6.40 6.89 15.04
CA LYS A 328 -7.83 7.26 15.13
C LYS A 328 -8.22 8.03 16.40
N MET A 329 -7.74 7.62 17.58
CA MET A 329 -8.10 8.31 18.84
C MET A 329 -7.58 9.75 18.84
N HIS A 330 -6.38 9.99 18.31
CA HIS A 330 -5.85 11.32 18.16
C HIS A 330 -6.47 12.07 16.98
N SER A 331 -6.48 11.46 15.80
CA SER A 331 -6.81 12.14 14.53
C SER A 331 -8.30 12.39 14.33
N THR A 332 -9.17 11.54 14.88
CA THR A 332 -10.63 11.60 14.69
C THR A 332 -11.35 12.09 15.95
N TYR A 333 -10.90 11.65 17.13
CA TYR A 333 -11.56 11.97 18.38
C TYR A 333 -10.86 13.07 19.19
N GLY A 334 -9.70 13.58 18.72
CA GLY A 334 -9.01 14.71 19.32
C GLY A 334 -8.29 14.41 20.64
N PHE A 335 -8.14 13.14 21.03
CA PHE A 335 -7.40 12.82 22.25
C PHE A 335 -5.91 13.16 22.12
N PRO A 336 -5.27 13.70 23.17
CA PRO A 336 -3.83 13.91 23.17
C PRO A 336 -3.07 12.59 23.00
N ARG A 337 -1.92 12.65 22.37
CA ARG A 337 -0.98 11.54 22.29
C ARG A 337 0.41 11.99 22.73
N GLU A 338 1.22 11.05 23.19
CA GLU A 338 2.62 11.28 23.47
C GLU A 338 3.36 11.79 22.22
N ALA A 339 4.40 12.57 22.42
CA ALA A 339 5.32 12.95 21.36
C ALA A 339 5.98 11.71 20.74
N TYR A 340 6.33 11.80 19.47
CA TYR A 340 7.14 10.76 18.86
C TYR A 340 8.50 10.69 19.56
N PRO A 341 9.04 9.49 19.80
CA PRO A 341 10.41 9.37 20.25
C PRO A 341 11.34 10.05 19.23
N VAL A 342 12.22 10.89 19.71
CA VAL A 342 13.28 11.47 18.86
C VAL A 342 14.18 10.30 18.48
N PRO A 343 14.45 10.07 17.17
CA PRO A 343 15.43 9.09 16.78
C PRO A 343 16.74 9.39 17.50
N ALA A 344 17.35 8.37 18.11
CA ALA A 344 18.71 8.54 18.61
C ALA A 344 19.57 9.02 17.43
N ALA A 345 20.29 10.12 17.61
CA ALA A 345 21.23 10.60 16.61
C ALA A 345 22.19 9.46 16.29
N ALA A 346 22.24 9.07 15.00
CA ALA A 346 23.12 8.03 14.51
C ALA A 346 24.57 8.52 14.46
#